data_49083dc8571111d825c31cf79d0f83b7
#
_entry.id   49083dc8571111d825c31cf79d0f83b7
#
_cell.length_a   1.000
_cell.length_b   1.000
_cell.length_c   1.000
_cell.angle_alpha   90.00
_cell.angle_beta   90.00
_cell.angle_gamma   90.00
#
_symmetry.space_group_name_H-M   'P 1'
#
loop_
_entity.id
_entity.type
_entity.pdbx_description
1 polymer ?
#
loop_
_entity_poly.entity_id
_entity_poly.type
_entity_poly.pdbx_seq_one_letter_code
_entity_poly.pdbx_strand_id
1 'polypeptide(L)'
;MTPQTRTPVVPEEELERLEACAADGIYSAGVNTVTNLYSAKIFRRWWKGSSVLEMGCGDGNTTRILLEDFDDVTVIDGSRALADKVAGEFPGVTVVCELFERWEPGRTYDTIVLNHTLEHVYDMVQILECAKQWLSPEGVICASVPNARSLHRQAAVLMGMLPAEDALTPSDIRAGHRRVSTPESFRAAFIQAGLRIEHSGGYWLKPLSNAQTDEWFTPEMNDAFMALGERYPDIAAETYVIATH
;
A
#
# COMPACT_ATOMS: atom_id res chain seq x y z
N MET A 1 -6.21 32.09 -6.74
CA MET A 1 -5.30 31.90 -5.61
C MET A 1 -4.39 30.75 -6.01
N THR A 2 -3.11 31.01 -6.22
CA THR A 2 -2.11 29.97 -6.48
C THR A 2 -2.07 29.03 -5.29
N PRO A 3 -2.11 27.70 -5.45
CA PRO A 3 -1.95 26.76 -4.33
C PRO A 3 -0.57 27.05 -3.70
N GLN A 4 -0.55 27.30 -2.41
CA GLN A 4 0.71 27.31 -1.66
C GLN A 4 1.21 25.87 -1.67
N THR A 5 2.25 25.61 -2.45
CA THR A 5 3.02 24.37 -2.36
C THR A 5 3.56 24.27 -0.93
N ARG A 6 3.01 23.36 -0.15
CA ARG A 6 3.60 22.99 1.15
C ARG A 6 5.00 22.46 0.86
N THR A 7 6.00 23.07 1.49
CA THR A 7 7.37 22.51 1.45
C THR A 7 7.34 21.14 2.12
N PRO A 8 7.82 20.08 1.45
CA PRO A 8 7.84 18.73 2.02
C PRO A 8 8.61 18.72 3.34
N VAL A 9 7.97 18.32 4.42
CA VAL A 9 8.63 18.10 5.71
C VAL A 9 8.92 16.62 5.81
N VAL A 10 10.09 16.20 5.33
CA VAL A 10 10.58 14.84 5.51
C VAL A 10 11.74 14.89 6.50
N PRO A 11 11.71 14.13 7.60
CA PRO A 11 12.85 14.03 8.52
C PRO A 11 14.12 13.61 7.78
N GLU A 12 15.27 14.17 8.14
CA GLU A 12 16.58 13.78 7.57
C GLU A 12 16.88 12.28 7.78
N GLU A 13 16.35 11.71 8.85
CA GLU A 13 16.52 10.31 9.25
C GLU A 13 15.63 9.32 8.45
N GLU A 14 14.77 9.81 7.54
CA GLU A 14 13.79 8.97 6.85
C GLU A 14 14.44 7.90 5.97
N LEU A 15 15.50 8.25 5.25
CA LEU A 15 16.24 7.29 4.42
C LEU A 15 16.89 6.19 5.25
N GLU A 16 17.48 6.52 6.41
CA GLU A 16 18.07 5.53 7.32
C GLU A 16 17.00 4.58 7.87
N ARG A 17 15.82 5.12 8.19
CA ARG A 17 14.68 4.33 8.66
C ARG A 17 14.19 3.35 7.59
N LEU A 18 14.05 3.79 6.34
CA LEU A 18 13.62 2.95 5.22
C LEU A 18 14.60 1.80 4.98
N GLU A 19 15.91 2.07 4.99
CA GLU A 19 16.94 1.03 4.83
C GLU A 19 16.91 0.02 5.99
N ALA A 20 16.70 0.47 7.23
CA ALA A 20 16.57 -0.41 8.38
C ALA A 20 15.34 -1.33 8.26
N CYS A 21 14.20 -0.82 7.82
CA CYS A 21 13.00 -1.61 7.58
C CYS A 21 13.18 -2.62 6.44
N ALA A 22 13.87 -2.22 5.36
CA ALA A 22 14.13 -3.09 4.21
C ALA A 22 15.01 -4.30 4.58
N ALA A 23 15.95 -4.12 5.51
CA ALA A 23 16.86 -5.18 5.95
C ALA A 23 16.15 -6.33 6.70
N ASP A 24 15.00 -6.10 7.30
CA ASP A 24 14.23 -7.12 8.06
C ASP A 24 13.51 -8.15 7.16
N GLY A 25 13.36 -7.90 5.84
CA GLY A 25 12.82 -8.86 4.86
C GLY A 25 11.36 -9.29 5.11
N ILE A 26 10.58 -8.48 5.83
CA ILE A 26 9.22 -8.84 6.28
C ILE A 26 8.18 -8.75 5.16
N TYR A 27 8.46 -7.98 4.11
CA TYR A 27 7.46 -7.58 3.10
C TYR A 27 6.93 -8.74 2.23
N SER A 28 7.71 -9.80 2.03
CA SER A 28 7.37 -10.92 1.15
C SER A 28 7.32 -12.28 1.85
N ALA A 29 7.21 -12.31 3.16
CA ALA A 29 7.15 -13.57 3.90
C ALA A 29 5.69 -14.03 4.11
N GLY A 30 5.42 -15.32 3.84
CA GLY A 30 4.17 -15.98 4.19
C GLY A 30 2.93 -15.30 3.60
N VAL A 31 1.93 -15.08 4.45
CA VAL A 31 0.63 -14.50 4.08
C VAL A 31 0.72 -13.08 3.51
N ASN A 32 1.80 -12.33 3.76
CA ASN A 32 1.99 -11.00 3.17
C ASN A 32 2.08 -11.08 1.65
N THR A 33 2.71 -12.13 1.10
CA THR A 33 2.72 -12.37 -0.35
C THR A 33 1.31 -12.59 -0.89
N VAL A 34 0.52 -13.44 -0.22
CA VAL A 34 -0.88 -13.72 -0.62
C VAL A 34 -1.73 -12.45 -0.58
N THR A 35 -1.52 -11.60 0.43
CA THR A 35 -2.21 -10.32 0.59
C THR A 35 -1.91 -9.38 -0.58
N ASN A 36 -0.63 -9.23 -0.96
CA ASN A 36 -0.20 -8.40 -2.10
C ASN A 36 -0.75 -8.92 -3.43
N LEU A 37 -0.76 -10.23 -3.64
CA LEU A 37 -1.33 -10.84 -4.84
C LEU A 37 -2.85 -10.60 -4.93
N TYR A 38 -3.55 -10.66 -3.80
CA TYR A 38 -5.00 -10.46 -3.80
C TYR A 38 -5.38 -8.99 -4.02
N SER A 39 -4.66 -8.03 -3.43
CA SER A 39 -4.88 -6.60 -3.70
C SER A 39 -4.72 -6.28 -5.18
N ALA A 40 -3.66 -6.78 -5.82
CA ALA A 40 -3.46 -6.61 -7.25
C ALA A 40 -4.61 -7.21 -8.09
N LYS A 41 -5.15 -8.37 -7.69
CA LYS A 41 -6.35 -8.96 -8.32
C LYS A 41 -7.58 -8.04 -8.21
N ILE A 42 -7.75 -7.32 -7.10
CA ILE A 42 -8.81 -6.33 -6.94
C ILE A 42 -8.54 -5.12 -7.83
N PHE A 43 -7.33 -4.57 -7.79
CA PHE A 43 -6.93 -3.38 -8.52
C PHE A 43 -7.01 -3.56 -10.04
N ARG A 44 -6.69 -4.76 -10.55
CA ARG A 44 -6.79 -5.15 -11.97
C ARG A 44 -8.18 -4.88 -12.57
N ARG A 45 -9.24 -4.87 -11.75
CA ARG A 45 -10.61 -4.53 -12.18
C ARG A 45 -10.77 -3.04 -12.54
N TRP A 46 -9.82 -2.19 -12.12
CA TRP A 46 -9.86 -0.74 -12.23
C TRP A 46 -8.72 -0.13 -13.03
N TRP A 47 -7.68 -0.90 -13.31
CA TRP A 47 -6.53 -0.41 -14.05
C TRP A 47 -6.91 0.21 -15.38
N LYS A 48 -6.17 1.26 -15.77
CA LYS A 48 -6.41 2.05 -16.97
C LYS A 48 -5.12 2.24 -17.75
N GLY A 49 -5.25 2.41 -19.06
CA GLY A 49 -4.17 2.76 -19.97
C GLY A 49 -3.06 1.72 -20.03
N SER A 50 -1.86 2.15 -20.43
CA SER A 50 -0.69 1.29 -20.63
C SER A 50 0.51 1.66 -19.76
N SER A 51 0.44 2.79 -19.05
CA SER A 51 1.52 3.27 -18.18
C SER A 51 1.12 3.17 -16.72
N VAL A 52 2.00 2.59 -15.90
CA VAL A 52 1.78 2.46 -14.46
C VAL A 52 2.96 2.96 -13.65
N LEU A 53 2.65 3.64 -12.54
CA LEU A 53 3.59 4.00 -11.48
C LEU A 53 3.29 3.17 -10.23
N GLU A 54 4.24 2.38 -9.77
CA GLU A 54 4.22 1.74 -8.45
C GLU A 54 5.00 2.61 -7.47
N MET A 55 4.32 3.03 -6.40
CA MET A 55 4.91 3.81 -5.32
C MET A 55 5.13 2.92 -4.09
N GLY A 56 6.40 2.55 -3.84
CA GLY A 56 6.77 1.56 -2.83
C GLY A 56 6.69 0.14 -3.39
N CYS A 57 7.84 -0.43 -3.74
CA CYS A 57 7.89 -1.73 -4.43
C CYS A 57 8.03 -2.93 -3.48
N GLY A 58 8.46 -2.71 -2.23
CA GLY A 58 8.81 -3.80 -1.34
C GLY A 58 9.75 -4.80 -2.05
N ASP A 59 9.41 -6.07 -2.01
CA ASP A 59 10.19 -7.14 -2.65
C ASP A 59 9.83 -7.41 -4.12
N GLY A 60 9.05 -6.53 -4.78
CA GLY A 60 8.69 -6.65 -6.19
C GLY A 60 7.49 -7.57 -6.49
N ASN A 61 6.73 -7.99 -5.47
CA ASN A 61 5.55 -8.85 -5.67
C ASN A 61 4.48 -8.18 -6.53
N THR A 62 4.16 -6.92 -6.26
CA THR A 62 3.21 -6.14 -7.05
C THR A 62 3.81 -5.81 -8.42
N THR A 63 5.09 -5.42 -8.48
CA THR A 63 5.81 -5.15 -9.74
C THR A 63 5.68 -6.30 -10.74
N ARG A 64 5.86 -7.54 -10.28
CA ARG A 64 5.72 -8.75 -11.11
C ARG A 64 4.35 -8.85 -11.77
N ILE A 65 3.28 -8.51 -11.04
CA ILE A 65 1.91 -8.58 -11.56
C ILE A 65 1.64 -7.41 -12.54
N LEU A 66 2.18 -6.22 -12.24
CA LEU A 66 2.04 -5.07 -13.12
C LEU A 66 2.64 -5.33 -14.50
N LEU A 67 3.75 -6.06 -14.56
CA LEU A 67 4.40 -6.46 -15.83
C LEU A 67 3.57 -7.44 -16.68
N GLU A 68 2.54 -8.08 -16.13
CA GLU A 68 1.61 -8.90 -16.92
C GLU A 68 0.61 -8.07 -17.71
N ASP A 69 0.33 -6.83 -17.27
CA ASP A 69 -0.76 -5.99 -17.79
C ASP A 69 -0.30 -4.65 -18.40
N PHE A 70 0.94 -4.21 -18.09
CA PHE A 70 1.46 -2.91 -18.53
C PHE A 70 2.78 -3.05 -19.26
N ASP A 71 2.91 -2.34 -20.38
CA ASP A 71 4.14 -2.27 -21.16
C ASP A 71 5.12 -1.22 -20.61
N ASP A 72 4.61 -0.20 -19.90
CA ASP A 72 5.37 0.94 -19.36
C ASP A 72 5.23 0.97 -17.84
N VAL A 73 6.15 0.30 -17.14
CA VAL A 73 6.17 0.18 -15.68
C VAL A 73 7.30 1.03 -15.12
N THR A 74 6.93 1.98 -14.26
CA THR A 74 7.85 2.77 -13.44
C THR A 74 7.63 2.43 -11.97
N VAL A 75 8.71 2.27 -11.23
CA VAL A 75 8.71 1.99 -9.79
C VAL A 75 9.52 3.06 -9.08
N ILE A 76 9.00 3.59 -7.98
CA ILE A 76 9.75 4.48 -7.09
C ILE A 76 9.75 3.92 -5.67
N ASP A 77 10.93 3.87 -5.04
CA ASP A 77 11.09 3.47 -3.64
C ASP A 77 12.22 4.28 -2.99
N GLY A 78 12.03 4.65 -1.72
CA GLY A 78 13.02 5.38 -0.94
C GLY A 78 14.20 4.52 -0.48
N SER A 79 14.03 3.19 -0.39
CA SER A 79 15.11 2.27 -0.02
C SER A 79 15.95 1.88 -1.23
N ARG A 80 17.27 2.13 -1.15
CA ARG A 80 18.24 1.70 -2.15
C ARG A 80 18.24 0.18 -2.29
N ALA A 81 18.19 -0.54 -1.17
CA ALA A 81 18.21 -1.99 -1.16
C ALA A 81 17.04 -2.60 -1.93
N LEU A 82 15.81 -2.08 -1.73
CA LEU A 82 14.60 -2.54 -2.43
C LEU A 82 14.61 -2.13 -3.91
N ALA A 83 14.98 -0.88 -4.21
CA ALA A 83 15.08 -0.39 -5.58
C ALA A 83 16.08 -1.20 -6.40
N ASP A 84 17.27 -1.46 -5.88
CA ASP A 84 18.31 -2.25 -6.56
C ASP A 84 17.88 -3.72 -6.75
N LYS A 85 17.16 -4.30 -5.78
CA LYS A 85 16.59 -5.64 -5.89
C LYS A 85 15.60 -5.72 -7.05
N VAL A 86 14.64 -4.80 -7.11
CA VAL A 86 13.63 -4.75 -8.19
C VAL A 86 14.27 -4.49 -9.55
N ALA A 87 15.23 -3.56 -9.63
CA ALA A 87 15.97 -3.29 -10.86
C ALA A 87 16.76 -4.52 -11.37
N GLY A 88 17.34 -5.30 -10.46
CA GLY A 88 18.05 -6.54 -10.79
C GLY A 88 17.13 -7.68 -11.23
N GLU A 89 15.94 -7.77 -10.66
CA GLU A 89 14.97 -8.84 -10.97
C GLU A 89 14.17 -8.54 -12.24
N PHE A 90 13.86 -7.26 -12.52
CA PHE A 90 13.00 -6.82 -13.62
C PHE A 90 13.70 -5.80 -14.53
N PRO A 91 14.60 -6.23 -15.43
CA PRO A 91 15.43 -5.32 -16.24
C PRO A 91 14.64 -4.44 -17.22
N GLY A 92 13.36 -4.70 -17.44
CA GLY A 92 12.46 -3.88 -18.27
C GLY A 92 11.75 -2.76 -17.53
N VAL A 93 11.92 -2.67 -16.20
CA VAL A 93 11.24 -1.68 -15.36
C VAL A 93 12.11 -0.44 -15.19
N THR A 94 11.51 0.74 -15.28
CA THR A 94 12.16 1.99 -14.87
C THR A 94 12.12 2.09 -13.35
N VAL A 95 13.26 1.97 -12.67
CA VAL A 95 13.33 2.04 -11.21
C VAL A 95 13.99 3.35 -10.78
N VAL A 96 13.32 4.07 -9.87
CA VAL A 96 13.76 5.32 -9.28
C VAL A 96 13.97 5.10 -7.79
N CYS A 97 15.17 5.42 -7.29
CA CYS A 97 15.44 5.40 -5.85
C CYS A 97 15.46 6.83 -5.31
N GLU A 98 14.32 7.29 -4.82
CA GLU A 98 14.13 8.62 -4.25
C GLU A 98 12.91 8.61 -3.32
N LEU A 99 12.83 9.59 -2.40
CA LEU A 99 11.62 9.84 -1.63
C LEU A 99 10.53 10.42 -2.53
N PHE A 100 9.28 10.00 -2.32
CA PHE A 100 8.13 10.46 -3.11
C PHE A 100 8.03 11.98 -3.12
N GLU A 101 8.27 12.61 -1.97
CA GLU A 101 8.18 14.06 -1.78
C GLU A 101 9.25 14.87 -2.52
N ARG A 102 10.31 14.22 -3.00
CA ARG A 102 11.45 14.86 -3.67
C ARG A 102 11.51 14.56 -5.16
N TRP A 103 10.69 13.61 -5.62
CA TRP A 103 10.71 13.18 -7.01
C TRP A 103 9.71 13.94 -7.87
N GLU A 104 10.15 14.25 -9.09
CA GLU A 104 9.34 14.91 -10.12
C GLU A 104 9.49 14.08 -11.42
N PRO A 105 8.48 13.27 -11.81
CA PRO A 105 8.60 12.36 -12.96
C PRO A 105 8.65 13.05 -14.32
N GLY A 106 8.23 14.32 -14.42
CA GLY A 106 8.15 15.04 -15.69
C GLY A 106 7.09 14.49 -16.66
N ARG A 107 6.27 13.55 -16.24
CA ARG A 107 5.17 12.92 -17.00
C ARG A 107 4.03 12.50 -16.08
N THR A 108 2.94 12.06 -16.67
CA THR A 108 1.82 11.46 -15.95
C THR A 108 1.68 9.97 -16.26
N TYR A 109 0.93 9.26 -15.41
CA TYR A 109 0.67 7.83 -15.51
C TYR A 109 -0.83 7.55 -15.52
N ASP A 110 -1.24 6.52 -16.26
CA ASP A 110 -2.64 6.13 -16.38
C ASP A 110 -3.15 5.38 -15.14
N THR A 111 -2.26 4.64 -14.51
CA THR A 111 -2.53 3.94 -13.26
C THR A 111 -1.41 4.24 -12.26
N ILE A 112 -1.78 4.54 -11.02
CA ILE A 112 -0.83 4.67 -9.90
C ILE A 112 -1.24 3.68 -8.82
N VAL A 113 -0.28 2.91 -8.32
CA VAL A 113 -0.49 1.87 -7.30
C VAL A 113 0.32 2.19 -6.05
N LEU A 114 -0.36 2.25 -4.90
CA LEU A 114 0.22 2.38 -3.56
C LEU A 114 -0.26 1.20 -2.70
N ASN A 115 0.34 0.04 -2.93
CA ASN A 115 -0.07 -1.20 -2.29
C ASN A 115 0.71 -1.40 -1.00
N HIS A 116 0.09 -1.23 0.17
CA HIS A 116 0.75 -1.26 1.48
C HIS A 116 1.93 -0.29 1.58
N THR A 117 1.71 0.95 1.17
CA THR A 117 2.73 2.02 1.16
C THR A 117 2.38 3.14 2.13
N LEU A 118 1.10 3.55 2.17
CA LEU A 118 0.67 4.76 2.86
C LEU A 118 0.72 4.66 4.39
N GLU A 119 0.77 3.46 4.96
CA GLU A 119 1.01 3.24 6.38
C GLU A 119 2.45 3.57 6.81
N HIS A 120 3.39 3.59 5.87
CA HIS A 120 4.81 3.85 6.12
C HIS A 120 5.20 5.32 6.00
N VAL A 121 4.48 6.11 5.21
CA VAL A 121 4.85 7.50 4.89
C VAL A 121 4.59 8.45 6.06
N TYR A 122 5.32 9.57 6.11
CA TYR A 122 5.15 10.56 7.17
C TYR A 122 3.79 11.26 7.09
N ASP A 123 3.44 11.81 5.93
CA ASP A 123 2.17 12.46 5.65
C ASP A 123 1.46 11.81 4.45
N MET A 124 0.42 11.04 4.75
CA MET A 124 -0.37 10.32 3.74
C MET A 124 -1.05 11.27 2.75
N VAL A 125 -1.53 12.42 3.22
CA VAL A 125 -2.23 13.39 2.37
C VAL A 125 -1.24 13.99 1.37
N GLN A 126 -0.04 14.35 1.81
CA GLN A 126 1.02 14.88 0.95
C GLN A 126 1.40 13.88 -0.15
N ILE A 127 1.54 12.60 0.17
CA ILE A 127 1.87 11.57 -0.83
C ILE A 127 0.74 11.40 -1.84
N LEU A 128 -0.51 11.44 -1.39
CA LEU A 128 -1.66 11.42 -2.28
C LEU A 128 -1.76 12.67 -3.18
N GLU A 129 -1.34 13.84 -2.67
CA GLU A 129 -1.21 15.05 -3.48
C GLU A 129 -0.13 14.92 -4.57
N CYS A 130 1.02 14.30 -4.26
CA CYS A 130 2.05 13.96 -5.24
C CYS A 130 1.48 12.98 -6.30
N ALA A 131 0.89 11.88 -5.87
CA ALA A 131 0.28 10.91 -6.76
C ALA A 131 -0.77 11.54 -7.69
N LYS A 132 -1.60 12.46 -7.15
CA LYS A 132 -2.58 13.20 -7.94
C LYS A 132 -1.93 14.06 -9.04
N GLN A 133 -0.81 14.72 -8.76
CA GLN A 133 -0.10 15.54 -9.75
C GLN A 133 0.48 14.67 -10.89
N TRP A 134 0.83 13.43 -10.60
CA TRP A 134 1.40 12.47 -11.55
C TRP A 134 0.35 11.61 -12.26
N LEU A 135 -0.93 11.76 -11.89
CA LEU A 135 -2.03 11.04 -12.49
C LEU A 135 -2.45 11.69 -13.84
N SER A 136 -2.65 10.89 -14.89
CA SER A 136 -3.23 11.37 -16.14
C SER A 136 -4.70 11.79 -15.93
N PRO A 137 -5.27 12.67 -16.79
CA PRO A 137 -6.64 13.18 -16.59
C PRO A 137 -7.72 12.11 -16.44
N GLU A 138 -7.58 10.98 -17.14
CA GLU A 138 -8.49 9.82 -17.07
C GLU A 138 -7.94 8.69 -16.20
N GLY A 139 -6.84 8.93 -15.49
CA GLY A 139 -6.12 7.94 -14.71
C GLY A 139 -6.85 7.50 -13.45
N VAL A 140 -6.27 6.49 -12.79
CA VAL A 140 -6.78 5.91 -11.56
C VAL A 140 -5.65 5.68 -10.54
N ILE A 141 -5.94 5.95 -9.27
CA ILE A 141 -5.09 5.59 -8.14
C ILE A 141 -5.73 4.40 -7.43
N CYS A 142 -4.94 3.35 -7.21
CA CYS A 142 -5.32 2.17 -6.45
C CYS A 142 -4.42 2.07 -5.22
N ALA A 143 -5.00 2.07 -4.03
CA ALA A 143 -4.22 1.97 -2.80
C ALA A 143 -4.87 1.08 -1.76
N SER A 144 -4.06 0.39 -0.96
CA SER A 144 -4.51 -0.41 0.18
C SER A 144 -3.61 -0.22 1.38
N VAL A 145 -4.18 -0.40 2.57
CA VAL A 145 -3.48 -0.34 3.86
C VAL A 145 -4.13 -1.30 4.85
N PRO A 146 -3.42 -1.72 5.93
CA PRO A 146 -4.01 -2.47 7.03
C PRO A 146 -5.18 -1.71 7.69
N ASN A 147 -6.24 -2.45 8.00
CA ASN A 147 -7.45 -1.92 8.63
C ASN A 147 -7.41 -2.06 10.15
N ALA A 148 -7.46 -0.94 10.87
CA ALA A 148 -7.54 -0.93 12.32
C ALA A 148 -8.76 -1.69 12.87
N ARG A 149 -9.90 -1.65 12.16
CA ARG A 149 -11.14 -2.35 12.54
C ARG A 149 -11.20 -3.82 12.15
N SER A 150 -10.08 -4.39 11.70
CA SER A 150 -10.06 -5.79 11.33
C SER A 150 -10.51 -6.72 12.47
N LEU A 151 -11.16 -7.82 12.11
CA LEU A 151 -11.73 -8.78 13.06
C LEU A 151 -10.72 -9.22 14.11
N HIS A 152 -9.49 -9.57 13.71
CA HIS A 152 -8.45 -10.03 14.62
C HIS A 152 -7.95 -8.93 15.58
N ARG A 153 -7.93 -7.64 15.15
CA ARG A 153 -7.53 -6.53 16.03
C ARG A 153 -8.60 -6.21 17.06
N GLN A 154 -9.88 -6.22 16.66
CA GLN A 154 -11.00 -6.09 17.60
C GLN A 154 -10.97 -7.20 18.66
N ALA A 155 -10.77 -8.45 18.23
CA ALA A 155 -10.62 -9.57 19.16
C ALA A 155 -9.42 -9.37 20.11
N ALA A 156 -8.29 -8.90 19.61
CA ALA A 156 -7.11 -8.62 20.42
C ALA A 156 -7.36 -7.53 21.48
N VAL A 157 -8.14 -6.49 21.16
CA VAL A 157 -8.55 -5.47 22.14
C VAL A 157 -9.47 -6.07 23.21
N LEU A 158 -10.46 -6.86 22.81
CA LEU A 158 -11.37 -7.52 23.76
C LEU A 158 -10.67 -8.53 24.66
N MET A 159 -9.59 -9.15 24.20
CA MET A 159 -8.72 -10.03 24.99
C MET A 159 -7.69 -9.27 25.83
N GLY A 160 -7.62 -7.94 25.75
CA GLY A 160 -6.62 -7.15 26.46
C GLY A 160 -5.20 -7.27 25.91
N MET A 161 -5.03 -7.80 24.70
CA MET A 161 -3.72 -7.95 24.03
C MET A 161 -3.30 -6.67 23.30
N LEU A 162 -4.23 -5.82 22.92
CA LEU A 162 -4.01 -4.49 22.36
C LEU A 162 -4.74 -3.43 23.18
N PRO A 163 -4.15 -2.24 23.37
CA PRO A 163 -4.81 -1.15 24.09
C PRO A 163 -5.92 -0.47 23.29
N ALA A 164 -5.83 -0.47 21.96
CA ALA A 164 -6.79 0.08 21.01
C ALA A 164 -6.64 -0.60 19.63
N GLU A 165 -7.66 -0.52 18.79
CA GLU A 165 -7.67 -1.16 17.46
C GLU A 165 -6.59 -0.59 16.53
N ASP A 166 -6.25 0.69 16.65
CA ASP A 166 -5.24 1.40 15.86
C ASP A 166 -3.83 1.39 16.49
N ALA A 167 -3.66 0.75 17.65
CA ALA A 167 -2.36 0.64 18.30
C ALA A 167 -1.37 -0.16 17.45
N LEU A 168 -0.13 0.33 17.32
CA LEU A 168 0.93 -0.40 16.64
C LEU A 168 1.35 -1.63 17.43
N THR A 169 1.40 -2.78 16.78
CA THR A 169 1.97 -4.00 17.33
C THR A 169 3.51 -4.02 17.16
N PRO A 170 4.23 -4.89 17.89
CA PRO A 170 5.66 -5.07 17.62
C PRO A 170 5.97 -5.46 16.15
N SER A 171 5.05 -6.17 15.49
CA SER A 171 5.18 -6.50 14.06
C SER A 171 5.01 -5.27 13.16
N ASP A 172 4.02 -4.42 13.45
CA ASP A 172 3.81 -3.17 12.71
C ASP A 172 5.05 -2.26 12.82
N ILE A 173 5.61 -2.13 14.04
CA ILE A 173 6.81 -1.33 14.29
C ILE A 173 8.02 -1.86 13.50
N ARG A 174 8.24 -3.18 13.50
CA ARG A 174 9.32 -3.81 12.72
C ARG A 174 9.15 -3.62 11.23
N ALA A 175 7.90 -3.70 10.74
CA ALA A 175 7.58 -3.42 9.34
C ALA A 175 7.72 -1.93 8.99
N GLY A 176 7.95 -1.04 9.96
CA GLY A 176 8.08 0.39 9.75
C GLY A 176 6.76 1.13 9.61
N HIS A 177 5.64 0.54 10.06
CA HIS A 177 4.36 1.24 10.07
C HIS A 177 4.41 2.44 11.02
N ARG A 178 3.83 3.55 10.59
CA ARG A 178 3.64 4.76 11.40
C ARG A 178 2.23 4.85 11.95
N ARG A 179 1.31 4.10 11.35
CA ARG A 179 -0.13 4.08 11.69
C ARG A 179 -0.80 2.81 11.21
N VAL A 180 -1.97 2.54 11.81
CA VAL A 180 -2.96 1.62 11.25
C VAL A 180 -4.23 2.42 11.07
N SER A 181 -4.74 2.51 9.85
CA SER A 181 -5.87 3.37 9.49
C SER A 181 -7.20 2.66 9.66
N THR A 182 -8.24 3.40 10.11
CA THR A 182 -9.62 2.93 9.91
C THR A 182 -10.05 3.18 8.46
N PRO A 183 -11.07 2.46 7.92
CA PRO A 183 -11.59 2.73 6.59
C PRO A 183 -12.01 4.19 6.38
N GLU A 184 -12.54 4.85 7.42
CA GLU A 184 -12.94 6.26 7.36
C GLU A 184 -11.74 7.20 7.29
N SER A 185 -10.73 7.00 8.17
CA SER A 185 -9.54 7.84 8.18
C SER A 185 -8.74 7.70 6.87
N PHE A 186 -8.72 6.49 6.31
CA PHE A 186 -8.08 6.22 5.02
C PHE A 186 -8.81 6.97 3.88
N ARG A 187 -10.13 6.84 3.76
CA ARG A 187 -10.93 7.60 2.78
C ARG A 187 -10.79 9.11 2.96
N ALA A 188 -10.77 9.59 4.22
CA ALA A 188 -10.62 11.01 4.51
C ALA A 188 -9.32 11.60 3.95
N ALA A 189 -8.22 10.84 3.95
CA ALA A 189 -6.95 11.29 3.38
C ALA A 189 -7.05 11.56 1.86
N PHE A 190 -7.75 10.71 1.11
CA PHE A 190 -8.01 10.92 -0.32
C PHE A 190 -8.85 12.18 -0.58
N ILE A 191 -9.91 12.37 0.20
CA ILE A 191 -10.75 13.57 0.09
C ILE A 191 -9.95 14.83 0.42
N GLN A 192 -9.10 14.79 1.46
CA GLN A 192 -8.24 15.92 1.83
C GLN A 192 -7.20 16.25 0.74
N ALA A 193 -6.67 15.24 0.05
CA ALA A 193 -5.81 15.42 -1.11
C ALA A 193 -6.57 15.93 -2.36
N GLY A 194 -7.89 16.08 -2.26
CA GLY A 194 -8.76 16.55 -3.35
C GLY A 194 -8.96 15.51 -4.44
N LEU A 195 -8.87 14.23 -4.11
CA LEU A 195 -9.19 13.09 -4.97
C LEU A 195 -10.65 12.70 -4.80
N ARG A 196 -11.25 12.18 -5.88
CA ARG A 196 -12.61 11.64 -5.90
C ARG A 196 -12.55 10.12 -5.74
N ILE A 197 -13.19 9.60 -4.71
CA ILE A 197 -13.28 8.16 -4.47
C ILE A 197 -14.32 7.54 -5.40
N GLU A 198 -13.90 6.66 -6.29
CA GLU A 198 -14.78 5.89 -7.17
C GLU A 198 -15.30 4.64 -6.48
N HIS A 199 -14.43 3.98 -5.70
CA HIS A 199 -14.77 2.78 -4.96
C HIS A 199 -13.91 2.65 -3.71
N SER A 200 -14.44 2.00 -2.69
CA SER A 200 -13.68 1.58 -1.51
C SER A 200 -14.24 0.26 -1.00
N GLY A 201 -13.38 -0.54 -0.42
CA GLY A 201 -13.77 -1.85 0.10
C GLY A 201 -12.71 -2.42 1.04
N GLY A 202 -12.83 -3.69 1.31
CA GLY A 202 -11.85 -4.43 2.08
C GLY A 202 -11.68 -5.84 1.51
N TYR A 203 -10.64 -6.51 1.93
CA TYR A 203 -10.40 -7.91 1.60
C TYR A 203 -9.73 -8.61 2.78
N TRP A 204 -9.80 -9.93 2.77
CA TRP A 204 -9.27 -10.79 3.81
C TRP A 204 -10.00 -10.69 5.17
N LEU A 205 -11.01 -11.50 5.37
CA LEU A 205 -11.64 -11.67 6.69
C LEU A 205 -10.75 -12.52 7.59
N LYS A 206 -9.77 -11.88 8.23
CA LYS A 206 -8.70 -12.51 8.98
C LYS A 206 -9.08 -12.75 10.44
N PRO A 207 -9.25 -14.00 10.91
CA PRO A 207 -9.61 -14.28 12.30
C PRO A 207 -8.39 -14.42 13.24
N LEU A 208 -7.19 -14.66 12.71
CA LEU A 208 -5.98 -15.02 13.42
C LEU A 208 -4.82 -14.04 13.12
N SER A 209 -3.72 -14.14 13.85
CA SER A 209 -2.48 -13.43 13.51
C SER A 209 -1.85 -13.98 12.23
N ASN A 210 -0.91 -13.24 11.61
CA ASN A 210 -0.19 -13.71 10.42
C ASN A 210 0.49 -15.06 10.68
N ALA A 211 1.22 -15.19 11.79
CA ALA A 211 1.92 -16.41 12.13
C ALA A 211 0.98 -17.63 12.27
N GLN A 212 -0.18 -17.44 12.89
CA GLN A 212 -1.17 -18.51 13.01
C GLN A 212 -1.84 -18.81 11.65
N THR A 213 -2.05 -17.80 10.82
CA THR A 213 -2.58 -18.00 9.47
C THR A 213 -1.59 -18.80 8.62
N ASP A 214 -0.31 -18.45 8.66
CA ASP A 214 0.77 -19.16 7.94
C ASP A 214 0.89 -20.63 8.39
N GLU A 215 0.65 -20.91 9.67
CA GLU A 215 0.72 -22.28 10.20
C GLU A 215 -0.50 -23.12 9.85
N TRP A 216 -1.71 -22.53 9.84
CA TRP A 216 -2.95 -23.30 9.86
C TRP A 216 -3.79 -23.20 8.59
N PHE A 217 -3.62 -22.16 7.76
CA PHE A 217 -4.44 -21.99 6.58
C PHE A 217 -3.87 -22.74 5.38
N THR A 218 -4.73 -23.47 4.68
CA THR A 218 -4.43 -23.97 3.35
C THR A 218 -4.57 -22.86 2.30
N PRO A 219 -4.03 -23.02 1.07
CA PRO A 219 -4.27 -22.09 -0.02
C PRO A 219 -5.76 -21.81 -0.27
N GLU A 220 -6.61 -22.85 -0.22
CA GLU A 220 -8.06 -22.72 -0.42
C GLU A 220 -8.72 -21.92 0.72
N MET A 221 -8.25 -22.07 1.96
CA MET A 221 -8.72 -21.25 3.08
C MET A 221 -8.31 -19.79 2.89
N ASN A 222 -7.07 -19.53 2.48
CA ASN A 222 -6.63 -18.18 2.17
C ASN A 222 -7.53 -17.53 1.12
N ASP A 223 -7.77 -18.20 -0.01
CA ASP A 223 -8.63 -17.69 -1.08
C ASP A 223 -10.07 -17.42 -0.59
N ALA A 224 -10.62 -18.33 0.20
CA ALA A 224 -11.97 -18.18 0.75
C ALA A 224 -12.07 -17.00 1.72
N PHE A 225 -11.11 -16.84 2.64
CA PHE A 225 -11.09 -15.75 3.61
C PHE A 225 -10.74 -14.41 2.98
N MET A 226 -9.92 -14.37 1.92
CA MET A 226 -9.69 -13.18 1.11
C MET A 226 -11.03 -12.70 0.48
N ALA A 227 -11.74 -13.60 -0.20
CA ALA A 227 -13.02 -13.30 -0.84
C ALA A 227 -14.13 -12.93 0.16
N LEU A 228 -14.13 -13.53 1.35
CA LEU A 228 -15.06 -13.17 2.42
C LEU A 228 -14.85 -11.72 2.88
N GLY A 229 -13.60 -11.24 2.91
CA GLY A 229 -13.31 -9.85 3.25
C GLY A 229 -13.97 -8.84 2.30
N GLU A 230 -14.14 -9.18 1.01
CA GLU A 230 -14.88 -8.32 0.07
C GLU A 230 -16.39 -8.21 0.43
N ARG A 231 -16.96 -9.20 1.13
CA ARG A 231 -18.35 -9.18 1.60
C ARG A 231 -18.52 -8.44 2.93
N TYR A 232 -17.47 -8.36 3.72
CA TYR A 232 -17.45 -7.76 5.06
C TYR A 232 -16.32 -6.71 5.16
N PRO A 233 -16.33 -5.68 4.30
CA PRO A 233 -15.21 -4.75 4.15
C PRO A 233 -14.86 -3.98 5.42
N ASP A 234 -15.85 -3.71 6.28
CA ASP A 234 -15.63 -2.91 7.50
C ASP A 234 -14.73 -3.60 8.53
N ILE A 235 -14.77 -4.95 8.54
CA ILE A 235 -13.99 -5.79 9.48
C ILE A 235 -12.93 -6.65 8.77
N ALA A 236 -12.72 -6.44 7.49
CA ALA A 236 -11.65 -7.07 6.73
C ALA A 236 -10.28 -6.61 7.24
N ALA A 237 -9.25 -7.44 7.06
CA ALA A 237 -7.89 -7.13 7.53
C ALA A 237 -7.29 -5.92 6.80
N GLU A 238 -7.63 -5.77 5.53
CA GLU A 238 -7.13 -4.74 4.65
C GLU A 238 -8.29 -3.88 4.13
N THR A 239 -8.04 -2.59 4.01
CA THR A 239 -8.95 -1.64 3.35
C THR A 239 -8.29 -1.06 2.11
N TYR A 240 -9.08 -0.81 1.06
CA TYR A 240 -8.59 -0.23 -0.18
C TYR A 240 -9.47 0.91 -0.68
N VAL A 241 -8.86 1.78 -1.47
CA VAL A 241 -9.52 2.89 -2.15
C VAL A 241 -9.09 2.91 -3.61
N ILE A 242 -10.06 3.15 -4.49
CA ILE A 242 -9.88 3.46 -5.90
C ILE A 242 -10.32 4.91 -6.09
N ALA A 243 -9.44 5.74 -6.62
CA ALA A 243 -9.70 7.17 -6.74
C ALA A 243 -9.25 7.75 -8.08
N THR A 244 -9.83 8.89 -8.44
CA THR A 244 -9.52 9.67 -9.64
C THR A 244 -9.37 11.16 -9.30
N HIS A 245 -9.10 12.00 -10.30
CA HIS A 245 -9.13 13.48 -10.15
C HIS A 245 -10.43 14.01 -9.60
#